data_125000024893361b28ebffdf50c4fff6
#
_entry.id   125000024893361b28ebffdf50c4fff6
#
_cell.length_a   1.000
_cell.length_b   1.000
_cell.length_c   1.000
_cell.angle_alpha   90.00
_cell.angle_beta   90.00
_cell.angle_gamma   90.00
#
_symmetry.space_group_name_H-M   'P 1'
#
loop_
_entity.id
_entity.type
_entity.pdbx_description
1 polymer ?
#
loop_
_entity_poly.entity_id
_entity_poly.type
_entity_poly.pdbx_seq_one_letter_code
_entity_poly.pdbx_strand_id
1 'polypeptide(L)'
;MIREIIRPLLQEIYQNDDWKMLVCCMLLNQTNRKQVDTIRYKLFNVYPTAKHMMKAKLEILVEILRPLGLYNRRAKSLIKMSEGYVKGLPVDKLYGIGRYALDSWEIFQCGNHNVQPTDLVLQEYLRQENNF
;
A
#
# COMPACT_ATOMS: atom_id res chain seq x y z
N MET A 1 21.07 -7.99 -9.67
CA MET A 1 21.20 -6.55 -9.39
C MET A 1 20.46 -6.23 -8.11
N ILE A 2 21.18 -5.67 -7.13
CA ILE A 2 20.58 -5.31 -5.86
C ILE A 2 19.84 -3.99 -6.03
N ARG A 3 18.53 -3.99 -5.76
CA ARG A 3 17.77 -2.74 -5.73
C ARG A 3 18.15 -1.93 -4.50
N GLU A 4 18.40 -0.65 -4.70
CA GLU A 4 18.58 0.26 -3.59
C GLU A 4 17.28 0.38 -2.80
N ILE A 5 17.36 0.16 -1.49
CA ILE A 5 16.22 0.27 -0.59
C ILE A 5 16.16 1.68 -0.03
N ILE A 6 15.07 2.38 -0.29
CA ILE A 6 14.80 3.68 0.30
C ILE A 6 14.12 3.45 1.65
N ARG A 7 14.83 3.76 2.73
CA ARG A 7 14.28 3.63 4.09
C ARG A 7 14.01 5.02 4.69
N PRO A 8 12.97 5.16 5.52
CA PRO A 8 12.05 4.07 5.91
C PRO A 8 11.16 3.65 4.73
N LEU A 9 10.78 2.38 4.70
CA LEU A 9 9.81 1.87 3.73
C LEU A 9 8.45 2.54 3.97
N LEU A 10 7.62 2.61 2.93
CA LEU A 10 6.25 3.12 3.09
C LEU A 10 5.48 2.31 4.14
N GLN A 11 5.72 1.01 4.20
CA GLN A 11 5.14 0.14 5.22
C GLN A 11 5.55 0.56 6.64
N GLU A 12 6.78 1.01 6.82
CA GLU A 12 7.27 1.51 8.11
C GLU A 12 6.64 2.86 8.45
N ILE A 13 6.53 3.76 7.47
CA ILE A 13 5.94 5.08 7.67
C ILE A 13 4.48 4.97 8.12
N TYR A 14 3.73 4.05 7.53
CA TYR A 14 2.31 3.85 7.82
C TYR A 14 2.04 2.63 8.70
N GLN A 15 3.02 2.22 9.49
CA GLN A 15 2.90 1.04 10.37
C GLN A 15 1.75 1.16 11.37
N ASN A 16 1.42 2.39 11.80
CA ASN A 16 0.32 2.63 12.74
C ASN A 16 -1.04 2.85 12.06
N ASP A 17 -1.10 2.73 10.74
CA ASP A 17 -2.34 2.88 9.96
C ASP A 17 -2.31 1.84 8.85
N ASP A 18 -2.88 0.67 9.12
CA ASP A 18 -2.84 -0.46 8.19
C ASP A 18 -3.57 -0.16 6.88
N TRP A 19 -4.66 0.61 6.91
CA TRP A 19 -5.34 0.99 5.68
C TRP A 19 -4.42 1.83 4.76
N LYS A 20 -3.75 2.84 5.31
CA LYS A 20 -2.80 3.65 4.51
C LYS A 20 -1.65 2.80 3.99
N MET A 21 -1.15 1.88 4.81
CA MET A 21 -0.10 0.95 4.38
C MET A 21 -0.58 0.08 3.20
N LEU A 22 -1.78 -0.47 3.29
CA LEU A 22 -2.36 -1.27 2.21
C LEU A 22 -2.56 -0.45 0.93
N VAL A 23 -3.03 0.79 1.05
CA VAL A 23 -3.14 1.70 -0.10
C VAL A 23 -1.78 1.87 -0.78
N CYS A 24 -0.73 2.14 0.00
CA CYS A 24 0.62 2.30 -0.56
C CYS A 24 1.09 1.02 -1.26
N CYS A 25 0.84 -0.15 -0.69
CA CYS A 25 1.19 -1.42 -1.33
C CYS A 25 0.48 -1.58 -2.67
N MET A 26 -0.81 -1.24 -2.75
CA MET A 26 -1.56 -1.29 -4.00
C MET A 26 -0.98 -0.33 -5.04
N LEU A 27 -0.60 0.87 -4.63
CA LEU A 27 -0.03 1.90 -5.52
C LEU A 27 1.37 1.54 -6.00
N LEU A 28 2.12 0.77 -5.22
CA LEU A 28 3.47 0.33 -5.60
C LEU A 28 3.46 -0.76 -6.68
N ASN A 29 2.31 -1.34 -6.98
CA ASN A 29 2.21 -2.31 -8.07
C ASN A 29 2.49 -1.63 -9.42
N GLN A 30 3.56 -2.04 -10.11
CA GLN A 30 4.02 -1.48 -11.39
C GLN A 30 4.42 0.01 -11.30
N THR A 31 4.80 0.46 -10.12
CA THR A 31 5.39 1.78 -9.90
C THR A 31 6.61 1.63 -9.00
N ASN A 32 7.18 2.75 -8.56
CA ASN A 32 8.27 2.74 -7.59
C ASN A 32 7.98 3.71 -6.45
N ARG A 33 8.84 3.66 -5.42
CA ARG A 33 8.73 4.52 -4.24
C ARG A 33 8.65 6.00 -4.58
N LYS A 34 9.49 6.45 -5.50
CA LYS A 34 9.55 7.88 -5.87
C LYS A 34 8.23 8.34 -6.50
N GLN A 35 7.64 7.51 -7.35
CA GLN A 35 6.36 7.82 -7.98
C GLN A 35 5.25 7.94 -6.93
N VAL A 36 5.17 7.00 -6.00
CA VAL A 36 4.16 7.05 -4.95
C VAL A 36 4.38 8.25 -4.03
N ASP A 37 5.63 8.59 -3.71
CA ASP A 37 5.95 9.76 -2.90
C ASP A 37 5.40 11.06 -3.51
N THR A 38 5.32 11.17 -4.83
CA THR A 38 4.83 12.40 -5.48
C THR A 38 3.36 12.66 -5.20
N ILE A 39 2.58 11.64 -4.84
CA ILE A 39 1.11 11.80 -4.72
C ILE A 39 0.56 11.43 -3.34
N ARG A 40 1.30 10.69 -2.52
CA ARG A 40 0.73 10.14 -1.29
C ARG A 40 0.30 11.19 -0.27
N TYR A 41 1.03 12.29 -0.16
CA TYR A 41 0.66 13.36 0.79
C TYR A 41 -0.67 14.00 0.40
N LYS A 42 -0.84 14.34 -0.88
CA LYS A 42 -2.10 14.89 -1.37
C LYS A 42 -3.23 13.87 -1.25
N LEU A 43 -2.96 12.61 -1.61
CA LEU A 43 -3.94 11.55 -1.53
C LEU A 43 -4.52 11.41 -0.12
N PHE A 44 -3.66 11.30 0.88
CA PHE A 44 -4.10 11.12 2.27
C PHE A 44 -4.57 12.41 2.93
N ASN A 45 -4.22 13.55 2.37
CA ASN A 45 -4.80 14.82 2.82
C ASN A 45 -6.26 14.96 2.39
N VAL A 46 -6.56 14.53 1.15
CA VAL A 46 -7.93 14.58 0.62
C VAL A 46 -8.78 13.41 1.16
N TYR A 47 -8.18 12.22 1.26
CA TYR A 47 -8.85 11.00 1.74
C TYR A 47 -8.08 10.41 2.91
N PRO A 48 -8.26 10.97 4.12
CA PRO A 48 -7.45 10.54 5.28
C PRO A 48 -7.84 9.19 5.88
N THR A 49 -9.01 8.66 5.55
CA THR A 49 -9.48 7.38 6.08
C THR A 49 -10.17 6.56 4.99
N ALA A 50 -10.36 5.27 5.27
CA ALA A 50 -11.09 4.38 4.36
C ALA A 50 -12.50 4.87 4.10
N LYS A 51 -13.16 5.45 5.11
CA LYS A 51 -14.51 6.01 4.94
C LYS A 51 -14.52 7.15 3.93
N HIS A 52 -13.53 8.01 3.98
CA HIS A 52 -13.40 9.09 2.99
C HIS A 52 -13.14 8.53 1.59
N MET A 53 -12.22 7.55 1.48
CA MET A 53 -11.85 6.98 0.20
C MET A 53 -13.02 6.26 -0.48
N MET A 54 -13.82 5.51 0.28
CA MET A 54 -14.93 4.76 -0.29
C MET A 54 -16.01 5.68 -0.87
N LYS A 55 -16.05 6.93 -0.43
CA LYS A 55 -17.00 7.95 -0.91
C LYS A 55 -16.37 8.89 -1.95
N ALA A 56 -15.16 8.61 -2.39
CA ALA A 56 -14.46 9.48 -3.32
C ALA A 56 -15.21 9.61 -4.65
N LYS A 57 -15.22 10.83 -5.18
CA LYS A 57 -15.66 11.07 -6.55
C LYS A 57 -14.55 10.58 -7.47
N LEU A 58 -14.90 9.69 -8.40
CA LEU A 58 -13.93 9.02 -9.25
C LEU A 58 -13.04 10.01 -10.00
N GLU A 59 -13.63 11.06 -10.56
CA GLU A 59 -12.90 12.04 -11.35
C GLU A 59 -11.87 12.82 -10.53
N ILE A 60 -12.14 13.06 -9.25
CA ILE A 60 -11.19 13.74 -8.36
C ILE A 60 -10.04 12.80 -8.00
N LEU A 61 -10.36 11.56 -7.65
CA LEU A 61 -9.35 10.56 -7.28
C LEU A 61 -8.46 10.24 -8.49
N VAL A 62 -9.03 10.11 -9.68
CA VAL A 62 -8.29 9.88 -10.92
C VAL A 62 -7.24 10.97 -11.15
N GLU A 63 -7.59 12.25 -10.93
CA GLU A 63 -6.63 13.34 -11.12
C GLU A 63 -5.45 13.24 -10.16
N ILE A 64 -5.69 12.87 -8.91
CA ILE A 64 -4.62 12.67 -7.92
C ILE A 64 -3.69 11.54 -8.36
N LEU A 65 -4.25 10.45 -8.88
CA LEU A 65 -3.49 9.24 -9.24
C LEU A 65 -2.88 9.29 -10.64
N ARG A 66 -3.22 10.30 -11.44
CA ARG A 66 -2.80 10.38 -12.84
C ARG A 66 -1.29 10.20 -13.03
N PRO A 67 -0.40 10.79 -12.20
CA PRO A 67 1.04 10.61 -12.38
C PRO A 67 1.53 9.17 -12.28
N LEU A 68 0.75 8.26 -11.66
CA LEU A 68 1.14 6.86 -11.53
C LEU A 68 0.81 6.01 -12.75
N GLY A 69 -0.02 6.53 -13.67
CA GLY A 69 -0.58 5.70 -14.74
C GLY A 69 -1.66 4.76 -14.22
N LEU A 70 -2.35 4.08 -15.12
CA LEU A 70 -3.47 3.16 -14.79
C LEU A 70 -4.46 3.80 -13.81
N TYR A 71 -4.65 5.09 -13.90
CA TYR A 71 -5.32 5.89 -12.88
C TYR A 71 -6.79 5.52 -12.71
N ASN A 72 -7.53 5.20 -13.78
CA ASN A 72 -8.91 4.77 -13.68
C ASN A 72 -9.02 3.44 -12.91
N ARG A 73 -8.17 2.49 -13.25
CA ARG A 73 -8.12 1.18 -12.61
C ARG A 73 -7.70 1.30 -11.15
N ARG A 74 -6.66 2.08 -10.87
CA ARG A 74 -6.17 2.29 -9.50
C ARG A 74 -7.23 2.96 -8.64
N ALA A 75 -7.91 4.00 -9.16
CA ALA A 75 -8.94 4.71 -8.41
C ALA A 75 -10.10 3.77 -8.03
N LYS A 76 -10.60 3.00 -8.98
CA LYS A 76 -11.68 2.04 -8.73
C LYS A 76 -11.26 0.97 -7.71
N SER A 77 -10.02 0.51 -7.81
CA SER A 77 -9.48 -0.50 -6.88
C SER A 77 -9.37 0.04 -5.46
N LEU A 78 -8.90 1.28 -5.29
CA LEU A 78 -8.78 1.89 -3.97
C LEU A 78 -10.15 2.09 -3.31
N ILE A 79 -11.14 2.54 -4.08
CA ILE A 79 -12.52 2.71 -3.57
C ILE A 79 -13.06 1.35 -3.12
N LYS A 80 -12.93 0.34 -3.95
CA LYS A 80 -13.47 -1.00 -3.68
C LYS A 80 -12.79 -1.66 -2.49
N MET A 81 -11.46 -1.56 -2.41
CA MET A 81 -10.72 -2.06 -1.24
C MET A 81 -11.19 -1.36 0.03
N SER A 82 -11.36 -0.04 -0.01
CA SER A 82 -11.77 0.74 1.15
C SER A 82 -13.19 0.40 1.62
N GLU A 83 -14.09 0.11 0.69
CA GLU A 83 -15.44 -0.39 1.03
C GLU A 83 -15.36 -1.68 1.85
N GLY A 84 -14.54 -2.64 1.39
CA GLY A 84 -14.35 -3.90 2.11
C GLY A 84 -13.71 -3.69 3.47
N TYR A 85 -12.73 -2.80 3.55
CA TYR A 85 -12.07 -2.46 4.81
C TYR A 85 -13.07 -1.91 5.84
N VAL A 86 -13.91 -0.97 5.43
CA VAL A 86 -14.93 -0.38 6.31
C VAL A 86 -15.95 -1.43 6.77
N LYS A 87 -16.28 -2.39 5.90
CA LYS A 87 -17.17 -3.51 6.26
C LYS A 87 -16.52 -4.51 7.23
N GLY A 88 -15.22 -4.40 7.48
CA GLY A 88 -14.50 -5.30 8.36
C GLY A 88 -14.11 -6.64 7.74
N LEU A 89 -13.97 -6.70 6.42
CA LEU A 89 -13.51 -7.92 5.76
C LEU A 89 -12.07 -8.24 6.19
N PRO A 90 -11.70 -9.54 6.30
CA PRO A 90 -10.31 -9.92 6.54
C PRO A 90 -9.40 -9.38 5.43
N VAL A 91 -8.15 -9.07 5.78
CA VAL A 91 -7.19 -8.44 4.85
C VAL A 91 -7.02 -9.26 3.57
N ASP A 92 -6.95 -10.59 3.69
CA ASP A 92 -6.79 -11.48 2.53
C ASP A 92 -8.03 -11.52 1.62
N LYS A 93 -9.15 -10.97 2.06
CA LYS A 93 -10.40 -10.90 1.28
C LYS A 93 -10.65 -9.51 0.68
N LEU A 94 -9.79 -8.54 0.97
CA LEU A 94 -9.94 -7.20 0.44
C LEU A 94 -9.61 -7.17 -1.06
N TYR A 95 -10.39 -6.39 -1.80
CA TYR A 95 -10.17 -6.24 -3.24
C TYR A 95 -8.80 -5.65 -3.52
N GLY A 96 -8.09 -6.20 -4.48
CA GLY A 96 -6.79 -5.68 -4.91
C GLY A 96 -5.62 -6.01 -4.00
N ILE A 97 -5.84 -6.78 -2.93
CA ILE A 97 -4.78 -7.21 -2.02
C ILE A 97 -4.21 -8.53 -2.51
N GLY A 98 -3.03 -8.44 -3.12
CA GLY A 98 -2.27 -9.61 -3.56
C GLY A 98 -1.22 -10.00 -2.53
N ARG A 99 -0.30 -10.90 -2.94
CA ARG A 99 0.72 -11.44 -2.04
C ARG A 99 1.63 -10.36 -1.44
N TYR A 100 2.04 -9.37 -2.24
CA TYR A 100 2.93 -8.32 -1.74
C TYR A 100 2.29 -7.54 -0.59
N ALA A 101 1.05 -7.10 -0.74
CA ALA A 101 0.35 -6.36 0.30
C ALA A 101 0.07 -7.24 1.51
N LEU A 102 -0.30 -8.51 1.30
CA LEU A 102 -0.54 -9.44 2.40
C LEU A 102 0.73 -9.75 3.18
N ASP A 103 1.85 -9.99 2.48
CA ASP A 103 3.14 -10.20 3.13
C ASP A 103 3.56 -8.97 3.94
N SER A 104 3.35 -7.78 3.39
CA SER A 104 3.62 -6.52 4.09
C SER A 104 2.78 -6.40 5.36
N TRP A 105 1.50 -6.75 5.28
CA TRP A 105 0.61 -6.71 6.44
C TRP A 105 1.07 -7.69 7.53
N GLU A 106 1.45 -8.92 7.14
CA GLU A 106 1.96 -9.92 8.07
C GLU A 106 3.23 -9.42 8.78
N ILE A 107 4.16 -8.84 8.03
CA ILE A 107 5.44 -8.38 8.58
C ILE A 107 5.24 -7.16 9.48
N PHE A 108 4.56 -6.13 8.99
CA PHE A 108 4.54 -4.82 9.63
C PHE A 108 3.38 -4.63 10.60
N GLN A 109 2.27 -5.34 10.42
CA GLN A 109 1.11 -5.23 11.31
C GLN A 109 1.04 -6.39 12.30
N CYS A 110 1.42 -7.61 11.89
CA CYS A 110 1.39 -8.78 12.75
C CYS A 110 2.74 -9.11 13.39
N GLY A 111 3.81 -8.47 12.96
CA GLY A 111 5.15 -8.74 13.46
C GLY A 111 5.70 -10.11 13.05
N ASN A 112 5.17 -10.71 12.00
CA ASN A 112 5.57 -12.03 11.54
C ASN A 112 6.78 -11.92 10.60
N HIS A 113 7.99 -12.09 11.14
CA HIS A 113 9.24 -12.04 10.38
C HIS A 113 9.62 -13.39 9.75
N ASN A 114 8.76 -14.40 9.89
CA ASN A 114 8.98 -15.72 9.27
C ASN A 114 8.32 -15.85 7.89
N VAL A 115 7.67 -14.81 7.41
CA VAL A 115 7.12 -14.75 6.05
C VAL A 115 8.26 -14.88 5.05
N GLN A 116 8.02 -15.59 3.95
CA GLN A 116 8.97 -15.76 2.86
C GLN A 116 8.44 -15.04 1.61
N PRO A 117 8.62 -13.71 1.54
CA PRO A 117 8.08 -12.94 0.42
C PRO A 117 8.85 -13.21 -0.87
N THR A 118 8.15 -13.03 -2.01
CA THR A 118 8.82 -13.03 -3.31
C THR A 118 9.37 -11.65 -3.67
N ASP A 119 8.85 -10.59 -3.06
CA ASP A 119 9.32 -9.23 -3.30
C ASP A 119 10.74 -9.04 -2.76
N LEU A 120 11.64 -8.50 -3.60
CA LEU A 120 13.05 -8.35 -3.26
C LEU A 120 13.29 -7.33 -2.15
N VAL A 121 12.50 -6.26 -2.10
CA VAL A 121 12.63 -5.24 -1.05
C VAL A 121 12.25 -5.82 0.30
N LEU A 122 11.15 -6.59 0.37
CA LEU A 122 10.74 -7.24 1.60
C LEU A 122 11.75 -8.29 2.04
N GLN A 123 12.32 -9.05 1.09
CA GLN A 123 13.39 -10.01 1.40
C GLN A 123 14.57 -9.31 2.04
N GLU A 124 15.01 -8.20 1.47
CA GLU A 124 16.16 -7.45 1.99
C GLU A 124 15.85 -6.81 3.35
N TYR A 125 14.63 -6.29 3.53
CA TYR A 125 14.19 -5.78 4.83
C TYR A 125 14.31 -6.86 5.90
N LEU A 126 13.76 -8.05 5.65
CA LEU A 126 13.79 -9.15 6.62
C LEU A 126 15.22 -9.63 6.87
N ARG A 127 16.07 -9.65 5.84
CA ARG A 127 17.48 -10.01 6.00
C ARG A 127 18.18 -9.05 6.95
N GLN A 128 17.96 -7.75 6.80
CA GLN A 128 18.55 -6.74 7.68
C GLN A 128 18.04 -6.86 9.11
N GLU A 129 16.73 -7.05 9.29
CA GLU A 129 16.12 -7.13 10.62
C GLU A 129 16.48 -8.43 11.33
N ASN A 130 16.60 -9.54 10.62
CA ASN A 130 16.88 -10.86 11.21
C ASN A 130 18.36 -11.12 11.49
N ASN A 131 19.26 -10.23 11.07
CA ASN A 131 20.70 -10.36 11.28
C ASN A 131 21.23 -9.61 12.51
N PHE A 132 20.33 -9.16 13.38
CA PHE A 132 20.70 -8.47 14.61
C PHE A 132 20.47 -9.31 15.85
#